data_f41563bcca229651970d5ab451023c96
#
_entry.id   f41563bcca229651970d5ab451023c96
#
_cell.length_a   1.000
_cell.length_b   1.000
_cell.length_c   1.000
_cell.angle_alpha   90.00
_cell.angle_beta   90.00
_cell.angle_gamma   90.00
#
_symmetry.space_group_name_H-M   'P 1'
#
loop_
_entity.id
_entity.type
_entity.pdbx_description
1 polymer ?
#
loop_
_entity_poly.entity_id
_entity_poly.type
_entity_poly.pdbx_seq_one_letter_code
_entity_poly.pdbx_strand_id
1 'polypeptide(L)'
;HTRIAVYAMECDKHVAIEVPAATTLDECWQLVDTSERTRKHCMMLENACYDFFELNTLNMVQKGLFGEILHGEGAYIHDIRNLIFADEKEGGYRNNWQIKYNLRHTGNPYPTHLLGPVCQAMNLHRGDKMNRLVSMSTKQQGLTAYATEKFGKDSVPAKNAYQLGDMNTTLIYTEMGH
;
A
#
# COMPACT_ATOMS: atom_id res chain seq x y z
N HIS A 1 0.62 -2.43 -12.30
CA HIS A 1 0.91 -1.01 -12.58
C HIS A 1 2.32 -0.86 -13.16
N THR A 2 3.34 -1.47 -12.56
CA THR A 2 4.76 -1.35 -12.94
C THR A 2 5.00 -1.56 -14.42
N ARG A 3 4.52 -2.68 -14.99
CA ARG A 3 4.73 -3.02 -16.40
C ARG A 3 4.23 -1.93 -17.37
N ILE A 4 3.07 -1.34 -17.07
CA ILE A 4 2.49 -0.27 -17.91
C ILE A 4 3.30 1.01 -17.75
N ALA A 5 3.71 1.33 -16.53
CA ALA A 5 4.51 2.53 -16.24
C ALA A 5 5.88 2.48 -16.91
N VAL A 6 6.59 1.35 -16.81
CA VAL A 6 7.86 1.13 -17.50
C VAL A 6 7.71 1.32 -19.00
N TYR A 7 6.72 0.67 -19.61
CA TYR A 7 6.46 0.80 -21.04
C TYR A 7 6.17 2.26 -21.46
N ALA A 8 5.36 2.98 -20.67
CA ALA A 8 5.04 4.37 -20.97
C ALA A 8 6.28 5.28 -20.89
N MET A 9 7.13 5.08 -19.88
CA MET A 9 8.39 5.83 -19.76
C MET A 9 9.35 5.52 -20.92
N GLU A 10 9.42 4.28 -21.38
CA GLU A 10 10.18 3.88 -22.55
C GLU A 10 9.63 4.49 -23.85
N CYS A 11 8.33 4.76 -23.88
CA CYS A 11 7.67 5.53 -24.96
C CYS A 11 7.73 7.04 -24.75
N ASP A 12 8.69 7.55 -23.98
CA ASP A 12 8.95 8.98 -23.75
C ASP A 12 7.82 9.73 -23.03
N LYS A 13 7.06 9.06 -22.15
CA LYS A 13 5.97 9.66 -21.38
C LYS A 13 6.30 9.74 -19.88
N HIS A 14 5.90 10.83 -19.24
CA HIS A 14 5.79 10.88 -17.79
C HIS A 14 4.60 10.04 -17.35
N VAL A 15 4.69 9.44 -16.16
CA VAL A 15 3.64 8.56 -15.64
C VAL A 15 3.19 8.94 -14.25
N ALA A 16 1.92 8.79 -14.00
CA ALA A 16 1.28 8.83 -12.70
C ALA A 16 0.62 7.47 -12.47
N ILE A 17 0.92 6.84 -11.36
CA ILE A 17 0.55 5.44 -11.08
C ILE A 17 -0.33 5.41 -9.83
N GLU A 18 -1.43 4.66 -9.92
CA GLU A 18 -2.27 4.33 -8.77
C GLU A 18 -1.56 3.34 -7.83
N VAL A 19 -1.93 3.36 -6.56
CA VAL A 19 -1.45 2.43 -5.55
C VAL A 19 -2.01 1.01 -5.76
N PRO A 20 -1.26 -0.03 -5.41
CA PRO A 20 0.18 -0.04 -5.17
C PRO A 20 0.97 0.11 -6.46
N ALA A 21 1.96 0.97 -6.48
CA ALA A 21 2.81 1.19 -7.66
C ALA A 21 3.56 -0.09 -8.06
N ALA A 22 4.04 -0.83 -7.06
CA ALA A 22 4.77 -2.09 -7.19
C ALA A 22 4.35 -3.07 -6.10
N THR A 23 4.52 -4.36 -6.33
CA THR A 23 4.20 -5.43 -5.37
C THR A 23 5.41 -6.31 -5.03
N THR A 24 6.53 -6.10 -5.69
CA THR A 24 7.81 -6.77 -5.43
C THR A 24 8.96 -5.77 -5.41
N LEU A 25 10.07 -6.15 -4.79
CA LEU A 25 11.27 -5.32 -4.77
C LEU A 25 11.83 -5.07 -6.19
N ASP A 26 11.80 -6.09 -7.03
CA ASP A 26 12.25 -5.99 -8.43
C ASP A 26 11.39 -4.96 -9.21
N GLU A 27 10.09 -4.95 -8.99
CA GLU A 27 9.21 -3.94 -9.59
C GLU A 27 9.53 -2.52 -9.10
N CYS A 28 9.89 -2.35 -7.82
CA CYS A 28 10.32 -1.07 -7.29
C CYS A 28 11.58 -0.56 -8.04
N TRP A 29 12.57 -1.42 -8.19
CA TRP A 29 13.80 -1.08 -8.92
C TRP A 29 13.53 -0.81 -10.39
N GLN A 30 12.69 -1.59 -11.06
CA GLN A 30 12.30 -1.34 -12.45
C GLN A 30 11.71 0.07 -12.65
N LEU A 31 10.88 0.54 -11.73
CA LEU A 31 10.30 1.89 -11.81
C LEU A 31 11.38 2.97 -11.66
N VAL A 32 12.26 2.83 -10.68
CA VAL A 32 13.35 3.79 -10.41
C VAL A 32 14.33 3.81 -11.57
N ASP A 33 14.90 2.65 -11.92
CA ASP A 33 15.91 2.54 -12.99
C ASP A 33 15.38 3.04 -14.33
N THR A 34 14.11 2.75 -14.65
CA THR A 34 13.50 3.22 -15.89
C THR A 34 13.30 4.73 -15.86
N SER A 35 12.83 5.29 -14.74
CA SER A 35 12.68 6.74 -14.57
C SER A 35 14.01 7.47 -14.74
N GLU A 36 15.08 6.98 -14.11
CA GLU A 36 16.42 7.57 -14.23
C GLU A 36 16.99 7.44 -15.65
N ARG A 37 16.90 6.27 -16.26
CA ARG A 37 17.39 6.00 -17.61
C ARG A 37 16.67 6.81 -18.67
N THR A 38 15.35 6.93 -18.59
CA THR A 38 14.54 7.64 -19.57
C THR A 38 14.40 9.13 -19.27
N ARG A 39 14.76 9.56 -18.05
CA ARG A 39 14.53 10.92 -17.52
C ARG A 39 13.06 11.32 -17.54
N LYS A 40 12.17 10.35 -17.31
CA LYS A 40 10.73 10.57 -17.18
C LYS A 40 10.31 10.48 -15.72
N HIS A 41 9.43 11.38 -15.31
CA HIS A 41 8.86 11.32 -13.97
C HIS A 41 7.97 10.09 -13.84
N CYS A 42 8.13 9.42 -12.71
CA CYS A 42 7.26 8.33 -12.27
C CYS A 42 6.73 8.69 -10.88
N MET A 43 5.48 9.03 -10.78
CA MET A 43 4.84 9.47 -9.54
C MET A 43 3.74 8.49 -9.13
N MET A 44 3.81 7.99 -7.91
CA MET A 44 2.69 7.28 -7.30
C MET A 44 1.68 8.30 -6.77
N LEU A 45 0.41 8.09 -7.11
CA LEU A 45 -0.70 8.95 -6.71
C LEU A 45 -1.29 8.44 -5.39
N GLU A 46 -0.67 8.84 -4.27
CA GLU A 46 -1.16 8.50 -2.93
C GLU A 46 -2.23 9.50 -2.51
N ASN A 47 -3.49 9.15 -2.75
CA ASN A 47 -4.63 10.02 -2.52
C ASN A 47 -4.81 10.41 -1.04
N ALA A 48 -4.46 9.54 -0.09
CA ALA A 48 -4.59 9.85 1.33
C ALA A 48 -3.74 11.05 1.78
N CYS A 49 -2.67 11.38 1.05
CA CYS A 49 -1.89 12.58 1.34
C CYS A 49 -2.62 13.90 1.05
N TYR A 50 -3.73 13.86 0.32
CA TYR A 50 -4.42 15.06 -0.21
C TYR A 50 -5.81 15.27 0.39
N ASP A 51 -6.20 14.46 1.35
CA ASP A 51 -7.43 14.66 2.08
C ASP A 51 -7.34 15.87 3.02
N PHE A 52 -8.49 16.43 3.38
CA PHE A 52 -8.56 17.66 4.16
C PHE A 52 -7.81 17.58 5.50
N PHE A 53 -7.98 16.49 6.23
CA PHE A 53 -7.34 16.31 7.53
C PHE A 53 -5.83 16.15 7.43
N GLU A 54 -5.34 15.39 6.46
CA GLU A 54 -3.93 15.17 6.21
C GLU A 54 -3.22 16.44 5.77
N LEU A 55 -3.81 17.18 4.82
CA LEU A 55 -3.28 18.48 4.39
C LEU A 55 -3.30 19.53 5.51
N ASN A 56 -4.35 19.55 6.32
CA ASN A 56 -4.43 20.47 7.46
C ASN A 56 -3.39 20.11 8.52
N THR A 57 -3.22 18.82 8.84
CA THR A 57 -2.20 18.33 9.76
C THR A 57 -0.81 18.71 9.26
N LEU A 58 -0.52 18.46 7.98
CA LEU A 58 0.76 18.84 7.37
C LEU A 58 1.02 20.35 7.47
N ASN A 59 0.02 21.19 7.20
CA ASN A 59 0.13 22.63 7.35
C ASN A 59 0.42 23.05 8.80
N MET A 60 -0.21 22.41 9.78
CA MET A 60 0.04 22.65 11.20
C MET A 60 1.47 22.24 11.61
N VAL A 61 1.96 21.10 11.12
CA VAL A 61 3.36 20.66 11.32
C VAL A 61 4.34 21.67 10.74
N GLN A 62 4.12 22.09 9.49
CA GLN A 62 4.98 23.05 8.80
C GLN A 62 5.04 24.43 9.49
N LYS A 63 3.96 24.80 10.20
CA LYS A 63 3.90 26.00 11.04
C LYS A 63 4.48 25.80 12.45
N GLY A 64 4.99 24.62 12.77
CA GLY A 64 5.58 24.30 14.05
C GLY A 64 4.60 24.22 15.23
N LEU A 65 3.30 24.06 14.96
CA LEU A 65 2.28 24.05 16.03
C LEU A 65 2.40 22.83 16.96
N PHE A 66 2.98 21.74 16.47
CA PHE A 66 3.21 20.52 17.28
C PHE A 66 4.60 20.46 17.90
N GLY A 67 5.50 21.39 17.56
CA GLY A 67 6.92 21.28 17.91
C GLY A 67 7.61 20.15 17.14
N GLU A 68 8.57 19.49 17.77
CA GLU A 68 9.28 18.34 17.20
C GLU A 68 8.36 17.11 17.19
N ILE A 69 8.22 16.48 16.03
CA ILE A 69 7.43 15.25 15.88
C ILE A 69 8.33 14.05 16.18
N LEU A 70 8.03 13.34 17.24
CA LEU A 70 8.82 12.19 17.70
C LEU A 70 8.27 10.85 17.25
N HIS A 71 6.99 10.80 16.91
CA HIS A 71 6.28 9.57 16.57
C HIS A 71 5.11 9.87 15.63
N GLY A 72 4.86 8.98 14.69
CA GLY A 72 3.69 9.03 13.82
C GLY A 72 3.06 7.66 13.69
N GLU A 73 1.73 7.60 13.75
CA GLU A 73 0.96 6.40 13.48
C GLU A 73 0.02 6.62 12.32
N GLY A 74 -0.14 5.59 11.49
CA GLY A 74 -1.14 5.54 10.45
C GLY A 74 -1.78 4.15 10.40
N ALA A 75 -3.06 4.07 10.07
CA ALA A 75 -3.76 2.81 9.94
C ALA A 75 -4.66 2.81 8.70
N TYR A 76 -4.57 1.75 7.90
CA TYR A 76 -5.52 1.46 6.83
C TYR A 76 -6.27 0.19 7.19
N ILE A 77 -7.41 0.36 7.86
CA ILE A 77 -8.27 -0.72 8.32
C ILE A 77 -9.53 -0.70 7.48
N HIS A 78 -9.62 -1.62 6.52
CA HIS A 78 -10.67 -1.63 5.52
C HIS A 78 -11.21 -3.04 5.29
N ASP A 79 -12.50 -3.23 5.54
CA ASP A 79 -13.19 -4.47 5.17
C ASP A 79 -13.63 -4.41 3.71
N ILE A 80 -12.88 -5.09 2.86
CA ILE A 80 -13.16 -5.19 1.41
C ILE A 80 -13.51 -6.62 0.98
N ARG A 81 -13.91 -7.50 1.90
CA ARG A 81 -14.22 -8.90 1.59
C ARG A 81 -15.27 -9.04 0.51
N ASN A 82 -16.29 -8.20 0.52
CA ASN A 82 -17.32 -8.17 -0.52
C ASN A 82 -16.75 -7.87 -1.92
N LEU A 83 -15.82 -6.91 -2.03
CA LEU A 83 -15.18 -6.54 -3.30
C LEU A 83 -14.17 -7.60 -3.78
N ILE A 84 -13.47 -8.25 -2.83
CA ILE A 84 -12.50 -9.32 -3.14
C ILE A 84 -13.21 -10.50 -3.84
N PHE A 85 -14.42 -10.82 -3.42
CA PHE A 85 -15.17 -11.96 -3.94
C PHE A 85 -16.27 -11.58 -4.96
N ALA A 86 -16.44 -10.31 -5.25
CA ALA A 86 -17.39 -9.88 -6.29
C ALA A 86 -16.86 -10.16 -7.70
N ASP A 87 -17.81 -10.37 -8.64
CA ASP A 87 -17.49 -10.41 -10.07
C ASP A 87 -17.09 -8.99 -10.55
N GLU A 88 -16.25 -8.91 -11.57
CA GLU A 88 -15.84 -7.62 -12.17
C GLU A 88 -17.06 -6.79 -12.62
N LYS A 89 -18.12 -7.43 -13.09
CA LYS A 89 -19.37 -6.76 -13.51
C LYS A 89 -20.15 -6.17 -12.35
N GLU A 90 -19.92 -6.67 -11.14
CA GLU A 90 -20.51 -6.21 -9.88
C GLU A 90 -19.61 -5.26 -9.11
N GLY A 91 -18.55 -4.76 -9.74
CA GLY A 91 -17.57 -3.84 -9.12
C GLY A 91 -16.42 -4.53 -8.41
N GLY A 92 -16.27 -5.84 -8.58
CA GLY A 92 -15.12 -6.58 -8.05
C GLY A 92 -13.82 -6.25 -8.77
N TYR A 93 -12.72 -6.67 -8.16
CA TYR A 93 -11.38 -6.40 -8.69
C TYR A 93 -11.08 -7.16 -9.97
N ARG A 94 -10.55 -6.44 -10.95
CA ARG A 94 -10.18 -6.99 -12.26
C ARG A 94 -9.26 -8.22 -12.13
N ASN A 95 -9.61 -9.28 -12.85
CA ASN A 95 -8.89 -10.56 -12.84
C ASN A 95 -8.70 -11.17 -11.44
N ASN A 96 -9.55 -10.82 -10.47
CA ASN A 96 -9.45 -11.29 -9.09
C ASN A 96 -8.04 -11.17 -8.51
N TRP A 97 -7.35 -10.05 -8.80
CA TRP A 97 -5.96 -9.88 -8.40
C TRP A 97 -5.77 -9.90 -6.89
N GLN A 98 -6.75 -9.39 -6.14
CA GLN A 98 -6.73 -9.43 -4.68
C GLN A 98 -6.74 -10.86 -4.13
N ILE A 99 -7.57 -11.75 -4.67
CA ILE A 99 -7.57 -13.17 -4.28
C ILE A 99 -6.20 -13.79 -4.55
N LYS A 100 -5.64 -13.56 -5.75
CA LYS A 100 -4.32 -14.07 -6.13
C LYS A 100 -3.20 -13.52 -5.24
N TYR A 101 -3.31 -12.26 -4.83
CA TYR A 101 -2.37 -11.64 -3.91
C TYR A 101 -2.47 -12.30 -2.53
N ASN A 102 -3.67 -12.41 -1.97
CA ASN A 102 -3.93 -13.02 -0.66
C ASN A 102 -3.48 -14.50 -0.57
N LEU A 103 -3.46 -15.22 -1.69
CA LEU A 103 -2.99 -16.61 -1.76
C LEU A 103 -1.46 -16.76 -1.72
N ARG A 104 -0.70 -15.68 -2.01
CA ARG A 104 0.74 -15.77 -2.28
C ARG A 104 1.60 -14.87 -1.41
N HIS A 105 1.00 -13.83 -0.83
CA HIS A 105 1.73 -12.79 -0.13
C HIS A 105 1.27 -12.68 1.32
N THR A 106 2.15 -12.16 2.15
CA THR A 106 1.89 -11.73 3.52
C THR A 106 2.33 -10.29 3.70
N GLY A 107 2.03 -9.67 4.82
CA GLY A 107 2.36 -8.27 5.08
C GLY A 107 1.21 -7.33 4.81
N ASN A 108 1.49 -6.04 4.62
CA ASN A 108 0.48 -5.02 4.35
C ASN A 108 0.34 -4.80 2.83
N PRO A 109 -0.82 -5.04 2.21
CA PRO A 109 -1.02 -4.85 0.77
C PRO A 109 -1.14 -3.37 0.36
N TYR A 110 -1.46 -2.47 1.31
CA TYR A 110 -1.66 -1.03 1.08
C TYR A 110 -0.93 -0.16 2.10
N PRO A 111 0.40 -0.29 2.26
CA PRO A 111 1.13 0.47 3.28
C PRO A 111 1.12 1.98 3.01
N THR A 112 1.00 2.39 1.77
CA THR A 112 1.17 3.78 1.33
C THR A 112 0.07 4.71 1.83
N HIS A 113 -1.18 4.25 1.93
CA HIS A 113 -2.30 5.06 2.41
C HIS A 113 -2.13 5.55 3.85
N LEU A 114 -1.45 4.79 4.67
CA LEU A 114 -1.13 5.20 6.04
C LEU A 114 0.24 5.85 6.15
N LEU A 115 1.21 5.35 5.38
CA LEU A 115 2.60 5.79 5.48
C LEU A 115 2.85 7.12 4.76
N GLY A 116 2.14 7.40 3.67
CA GLY A 116 2.31 8.62 2.90
C GLY A 116 2.14 9.89 3.71
N PRO A 117 0.99 10.12 4.38
CA PRO A 117 0.78 11.26 5.26
C PRO A 117 1.79 11.36 6.40
N VAL A 118 2.13 10.24 7.04
CA VAL A 118 3.14 10.19 8.11
C VAL A 118 4.52 10.61 7.58
N CYS A 119 4.93 10.08 6.43
CA CYS A 119 6.20 10.47 5.79
C CYS A 119 6.26 11.96 5.48
N GLN A 120 5.16 12.57 5.02
CA GLN A 120 5.11 14.00 4.76
C GLN A 120 5.24 14.82 6.04
N ALA A 121 4.50 14.45 7.08
CA ALA A 121 4.52 15.16 8.36
C ALA A 121 5.88 15.07 9.07
N MET A 122 6.57 13.93 8.96
CA MET A 122 7.85 13.67 9.60
C MET A 122 9.06 13.96 8.69
N ASN A 123 8.86 14.54 7.51
CA ASN A 123 9.92 14.82 6.53
C ASN A 123 10.77 13.59 6.13
N LEU A 124 10.21 12.41 6.17
CA LEU A 124 10.90 11.20 5.75
C LEU A 124 11.30 11.30 4.27
N HIS A 125 12.54 10.92 3.97
CA HIS A 125 13.23 11.10 2.69
C HIS A 125 13.43 12.56 2.25
N ARG A 126 13.28 13.52 3.19
CA ARG A 126 13.54 14.96 3.01
C ARG A 126 14.34 15.57 4.18
N GLY A 127 15.13 14.76 4.85
CA GLY A 127 15.93 15.13 6.02
C GLY A 127 16.16 13.95 6.96
N ASP A 128 15.22 13.01 6.98
CA ASP A 128 15.33 11.73 7.66
C ASP A 128 15.06 10.60 6.67
N LYS A 129 15.36 9.36 7.03
CA LYS A 129 15.03 8.18 6.22
C LYS A 129 14.77 6.93 7.06
N MET A 130 13.95 6.04 6.52
CA MET A 130 13.70 4.74 7.10
C MET A 130 14.99 3.92 7.13
N ASN A 131 15.31 3.37 8.29
CA ASN A 131 16.52 2.58 8.51
C ASN A 131 16.19 1.08 8.61
N ARG A 132 15.25 0.73 9.46
CA ARG A 132 14.84 -0.66 9.69
C ARG A 132 13.36 -0.75 10.03
N LEU A 133 12.79 -1.91 9.76
CA LEU A 133 11.41 -2.21 10.12
C LEU A 133 11.27 -3.63 10.68
N VAL A 134 10.22 -3.79 11.47
CA VAL A 134 9.70 -5.10 11.89
C VAL A 134 8.22 -5.13 11.54
N SER A 135 7.79 -6.20 10.88
CA SER A 135 6.41 -6.37 10.46
C SER A 135 5.87 -7.72 10.91
N MET A 136 4.68 -7.72 11.46
CA MET A 136 4.01 -8.91 11.98
C MET A 136 2.58 -8.98 11.47
N SER A 137 2.18 -10.15 10.98
CA SER A 137 0.81 -10.42 10.57
C SER A 137 0.14 -11.38 11.54
N THR A 138 -1.15 -11.19 11.75
CA THR A 138 -1.98 -12.19 12.44
C THR A 138 -2.18 -13.41 11.54
N LYS A 139 -2.76 -14.48 12.11
CA LYS A 139 -3.30 -15.55 11.27
C LYS A 139 -4.42 -15.02 10.38
N GLN A 140 -4.61 -15.65 9.26
CA GLN A 140 -5.75 -15.44 8.39
C GLN A 140 -6.98 -16.20 8.93
N GLN A 141 -8.14 -15.56 9.00
CA GLN A 141 -9.40 -16.15 9.39
C GLN A 141 -10.60 -15.52 8.64
N GLY A 142 -10.58 -14.20 8.42
CA GLY A 142 -11.70 -13.43 7.95
C GLY A 142 -12.17 -13.80 6.55
N LEU A 143 -11.25 -13.99 5.58
CA LEU A 143 -11.61 -14.39 4.21
C LEU A 143 -12.21 -15.80 4.18
N THR A 144 -11.65 -16.75 4.91
CA THR A 144 -12.16 -18.13 4.97
C THR A 144 -13.54 -18.17 5.61
N ALA A 145 -13.76 -17.43 6.71
CA ALA A 145 -15.06 -17.36 7.37
C ALA A 145 -16.13 -16.77 6.44
N TYR A 146 -15.82 -15.63 5.81
CA TYR A 146 -16.73 -14.99 4.85
C TYR A 146 -17.03 -15.88 3.64
N ALA A 147 -16.02 -16.52 3.07
CA ALA A 147 -16.20 -17.42 1.94
C ALA A 147 -17.05 -18.66 2.31
N THR A 148 -16.87 -19.19 3.53
CA THR A 148 -17.66 -20.31 4.05
C THR A 148 -19.12 -19.92 4.22
N GLU A 149 -19.40 -18.75 4.77
CA GLU A 149 -20.75 -18.23 4.96
C GLU A 149 -21.44 -17.96 3.62
N LYS A 150 -20.75 -17.29 2.70
CA LYS A 150 -21.34 -16.83 1.44
C LYS A 150 -21.46 -17.92 0.38
N PHE A 151 -20.49 -18.82 0.29
CA PHE A 151 -20.38 -19.81 -0.79
C PHE A 151 -20.47 -21.27 -0.32
N GLY A 152 -20.53 -21.51 1.00
CA GLY A 152 -20.52 -22.81 1.61
C GLY A 152 -19.11 -23.38 1.87
N LYS A 153 -19.01 -24.22 2.88
CA LYS A 153 -17.73 -24.80 3.35
C LYS A 153 -16.97 -25.63 2.30
N ASP A 154 -17.67 -26.16 1.33
CA ASP A 154 -17.09 -27.02 0.29
C ASP A 154 -16.68 -26.26 -0.98
N SER A 155 -16.93 -24.96 -1.03
CA SER A 155 -16.56 -24.09 -2.15
C SER A 155 -15.04 -23.91 -2.27
N VAL A 156 -14.57 -23.62 -3.48
CA VAL A 156 -13.15 -23.32 -3.73
C VAL A 156 -12.67 -22.12 -2.90
N PRO A 157 -13.40 -20.98 -2.83
CA PRO A 157 -12.99 -19.86 -2.00
C PRO A 157 -12.83 -20.22 -0.51
N ALA A 158 -13.69 -21.06 0.04
CA ALA A 158 -13.63 -21.48 1.44
C ALA A 158 -12.46 -22.44 1.75
N LYS A 159 -12.03 -23.21 0.73
CA LYS A 159 -10.92 -24.18 0.84
C LYS A 159 -9.54 -23.58 0.49
N ASN A 160 -9.49 -22.35 0.03
CA ASN A 160 -8.25 -21.69 -0.32
C ASN A 160 -7.37 -21.47 0.92
N ALA A 161 -6.06 -21.73 0.77
CA ALA A 161 -5.05 -21.47 1.79
C ALA A 161 -4.51 -20.05 1.64
N TYR A 162 -5.29 -19.05 2.08
CA TYR A 162 -4.86 -17.66 2.07
C TYR A 162 -3.67 -17.45 3.02
N GLN A 163 -2.66 -16.73 2.54
CA GLN A 163 -1.43 -16.44 3.28
C GLN A 163 -1.46 -15.07 3.98
N LEU A 164 -2.22 -14.13 3.43
CA LEU A 164 -2.33 -12.80 4.01
C LEU A 164 -3.11 -12.84 5.32
N GLY A 165 -2.49 -12.39 6.40
CA GLY A 165 -3.16 -12.26 7.70
C GLY A 165 -4.25 -11.20 7.69
N ASP A 166 -5.20 -11.31 8.63
CA ASP A 166 -6.32 -10.36 8.72
C ASP A 166 -5.86 -8.97 9.16
N MET A 167 -4.79 -8.91 9.95
CA MET A 167 -4.16 -7.66 10.39
C MET A 167 -2.65 -7.75 10.22
N ASN A 168 -2.04 -6.63 9.86
CA ASN A 168 -0.59 -6.47 9.83
C ASN A 168 -0.20 -5.21 10.59
N THR A 169 0.80 -5.33 11.46
CA THR A 169 1.40 -4.20 12.17
C THR A 169 2.87 -4.09 11.79
N THR A 170 3.30 -2.90 11.44
CA THR A 170 4.69 -2.61 11.09
C THR A 170 5.22 -1.47 11.95
N LEU A 171 6.35 -1.69 12.59
CA LEU A 171 7.13 -0.66 13.27
C LEU A 171 8.31 -0.29 12.39
N ILE A 172 8.50 0.99 12.16
CA ILE A 172 9.60 1.53 11.38
C ILE A 172 10.43 2.43 12.28
N TYR A 173 11.75 2.25 12.23
CA TYR A 173 12.71 3.11 12.93
C TYR A 173 13.52 3.88 11.90
N THR A 174 13.67 5.20 12.12
CA THR A 174 14.37 6.10 11.21
C THR A 174 15.82 6.34 11.66
N GLU A 175 16.63 6.96 10.81
CA GLU A 175 18.02 7.28 11.16
C GLU A 175 18.12 8.35 12.25
N MET A 176 17.17 9.28 12.31
CA MET A 176 17.13 10.33 13.34
C MET A 176 16.50 9.86 14.65
N GLY A 177 16.01 8.63 14.74
CA GLY A 177 15.50 8.04 15.97
C GLY A 177 13.99 8.13 16.16
N HIS A 178 13.26 8.39 15.13
CA HIS A 178 11.80 8.38 15.14
C HIS A 178 11.23 6.98 14.97
#